data_b5899ef4fb5bbdb8bca8c504f914a6a3
#
_entry.id   b5899ef4fb5bbdb8bca8c504f914a6a3
#
_cell.length_a   1.000
_cell.length_b   1.000
_cell.length_c   1.000
_cell.angle_alpha   90.00
_cell.angle_beta   90.00
_cell.angle_gamma   90.00
#
_symmetry.space_group_name_H-M   'P 1'
#
loop_
_entity.id
_entity.type
_entity.pdbx_description
1 polymer ?
#
loop_
_entity_poly.entity_id
_entity_poly.type
_entity_poly.pdbx_seq_one_letter_code
_entity_poly.pdbx_strand_id
1 'polypeptide(L)'
;MTKLIFKNTLKAYAFLVLTVAMICCNFNKKADTKVNSTTISENESIPDSVVKFLISSASNDFLNHQPPTPIDFRNVKIGYIKSPNSEKTFLLCGEFLSQENKEWKEFTTIKTSGYEQYIGKTQYCQEAKMVLTDENLSLELKKKLTEK
;
A
#
# COMPACT_ATOMS: atom_id res chain seq x y z
N MET A 1 -21.86 -49.77 -21.80
CA MET A 1 -20.46 -49.82 -22.25
C MET A 1 -19.62 -48.63 -21.85
N THR A 2 -19.89 -47.96 -20.72
CA THR A 2 -19.23 -46.68 -20.32
C THR A 2 -18.31 -46.78 -19.09
N LYS A 3 -18.14 -47.93 -18.49
CA LYS A 3 -17.30 -48.13 -17.27
C LYS A 3 -15.85 -48.50 -17.51
N LEU A 4 -15.43 -48.80 -18.75
CA LEU A 4 -14.06 -49.26 -19.02
C LEU A 4 -13.11 -48.11 -19.42
N ILE A 5 -13.61 -46.99 -19.86
CA ILE A 5 -12.79 -45.86 -20.33
C ILE A 5 -12.24 -45.05 -19.17
N PHE A 6 -12.95 -45.00 -18.06
CA PHE A 6 -12.56 -44.17 -16.87
C PHE A 6 -11.39 -44.76 -16.06
N LYS A 7 -11.13 -46.06 -16.16
CA LYS A 7 -10.04 -46.70 -15.41
C LYS A 7 -8.66 -46.48 -15.99
N ASN A 8 -8.58 -46.27 -17.31
CA ASN A 8 -7.30 -46.07 -17.98
C ASN A 8 -6.77 -44.64 -17.95
N THR A 9 -7.67 -43.65 -17.86
CA THR A 9 -7.28 -42.24 -17.75
C THR A 9 -6.71 -41.91 -16.37
N LEU A 10 -7.21 -42.56 -15.31
CA LEU A 10 -6.74 -42.34 -13.96
C LEU A 10 -5.30 -42.87 -13.71
N LYS A 11 -4.91 -43.94 -14.42
CA LYS A 11 -3.53 -44.49 -14.38
C LYS A 11 -2.51 -43.62 -15.14
N ALA A 12 -2.92 -42.95 -16.19
CA ALA A 12 -2.06 -42.06 -16.95
C ALA A 12 -1.72 -40.78 -16.18
N TYR A 13 -2.68 -40.24 -15.40
CA TYR A 13 -2.47 -39.06 -14.57
C TYR A 13 -1.55 -39.32 -13.37
N ALA A 14 -1.61 -40.52 -12.79
CA ALA A 14 -0.74 -40.88 -11.67
C ALA A 14 0.75 -40.95 -12.05
N PHE A 15 1.06 -41.32 -13.31
CA PHE A 15 2.43 -41.35 -13.79
C PHE A 15 3.02 -39.99 -14.16
N LEU A 16 2.15 -39.02 -14.57
CA LEU A 16 2.61 -37.68 -14.96
C LEU A 16 2.95 -36.80 -13.73
N VAL A 17 2.29 -37.04 -12.59
CA VAL A 17 2.56 -36.27 -11.36
C VAL A 17 3.85 -36.74 -10.67
N LEU A 18 4.28 -37.98 -10.87
CA LEU A 18 5.47 -38.51 -10.20
C LEU A 18 6.79 -38.05 -10.84
N THR A 19 6.77 -37.61 -12.09
CA THR A 19 7.98 -37.20 -12.85
C THR A 19 8.38 -35.74 -12.61
N VAL A 20 7.49 -34.91 -12.07
CA VAL A 20 7.78 -33.47 -11.81
C VAL A 20 8.45 -33.24 -10.43
N ALA A 21 8.42 -34.22 -9.53
CA ALA A 21 8.94 -34.07 -8.17
C ALA A 21 10.46 -34.26 -8.01
N MET A 22 11.21 -34.53 -9.08
CA MET A 22 12.66 -34.85 -9.01
C MET A 22 13.62 -33.78 -9.51
N ILE A 23 13.17 -32.54 -9.77
CA ILE A 23 14.06 -31.51 -10.36
C ILE A 23 14.39 -30.37 -9.38
N CYS A 24 14.05 -30.47 -8.10
CA CYS A 24 14.35 -29.44 -7.11
C CYS A 24 15.28 -29.94 -5.99
N CYS A 25 16.48 -30.42 -6.33
CA CYS A 25 17.58 -30.51 -5.37
C CYS A 25 18.91 -30.61 -6.11
N ASN A 26 19.57 -29.47 -6.33
CA ASN A 26 21.02 -29.30 -6.20
C ASN A 26 21.48 -27.97 -6.79
N PHE A 27 21.66 -26.98 -5.95
CA PHE A 27 22.66 -25.95 -6.21
C PHE A 27 23.22 -25.41 -4.88
N ASN A 28 24.05 -26.24 -4.24
CA ASN A 28 25.08 -25.72 -3.34
C ASN A 28 26.35 -25.56 -4.16
N LYS A 29 26.69 -24.35 -4.54
CA LYS A 29 28.07 -24.02 -4.90
C LYS A 29 28.42 -22.64 -4.37
N LYS A 30 29.17 -22.67 -3.28
CA LYS A 30 29.96 -21.59 -2.74
C LYS A 30 30.91 -21.06 -3.84
N ALA A 31 30.78 -19.79 -4.17
CA ALA A 31 31.82 -19.04 -4.83
C ALA A 31 31.78 -17.62 -4.30
N ASP A 32 32.77 -17.30 -3.49
CA ASP A 32 33.11 -15.93 -3.13
C ASP A 32 33.46 -15.17 -4.41
N THR A 33 32.62 -14.23 -4.77
CA THR A 33 33.00 -13.14 -5.66
C THR A 33 32.41 -11.88 -5.09
N LYS A 34 33.26 -11.11 -4.45
CA LYS A 34 33.03 -9.77 -3.95
C LYS A 34 32.76 -8.87 -5.15
N VAL A 35 31.53 -8.83 -5.62
CA VAL A 35 31.05 -7.79 -6.52
C VAL A 35 30.47 -6.71 -5.65
N ASN A 36 31.18 -5.62 -5.59
CA ASN A 36 30.75 -4.35 -5.02
C ASN A 36 29.60 -3.82 -5.89
N SER A 37 28.42 -4.39 -5.68
CA SER A 37 27.15 -3.82 -6.14
C SER A 37 26.85 -2.69 -5.18
N THR A 38 27.37 -1.51 -5.47
CA THR A 38 26.81 -0.27 -4.92
C THR A 38 25.39 -0.18 -5.47
N THR A 39 24.45 -0.82 -4.80
CA THR A 39 23.05 -0.46 -4.90
C THR A 39 22.99 0.95 -4.34
N ILE A 40 23.02 1.94 -5.22
CA ILE A 40 22.56 3.28 -4.93
C ILE A 40 21.07 3.06 -4.66
N SER A 41 20.73 2.83 -3.39
CA SER A 41 19.41 3.10 -2.87
C SER A 41 19.23 4.59 -3.10
N GLU A 42 18.57 4.96 -4.20
CA GLU A 42 17.98 6.29 -4.29
C GLU A 42 17.15 6.41 -3.01
N ASN A 43 17.61 7.25 -2.10
CA ASN A 43 16.87 7.62 -0.90
C ASN A 43 15.61 8.34 -1.41
N GLU A 44 14.57 7.56 -1.66
CA GLU A 44 13.29 8.02 -2.19
C GLU A 44 12.61 8.79 -1.06
N SER A 45 12.93 10.07 -0.94
CA SER A 45 12.34 10.96 0.05
C SER A 45 11.14 11.71 -0.56
N ILE A 46 10.14 11.94 0.27
CA ILE A 46 9.02 12.82 -0.07
C ILE A 46 9.38 14.22 0.37
N PRO A 47 9.26 15.25 -0.49
CA PRO A 47 9.54 16.62 -0.10
C PRO A 47 8.66 17.07 1.09
N ASP A 48 9.23 17.75 2.07
CA ASP A 48 8.51 18.26 3.26
C ASP A 48 7.31 19.13 2.89
N SER A 49 7.40 19.88 1.79
CA SER A 49 6.30 20.69 1.30
C SER A 49 5.09 19.85 0.87
N VAL A 50 5.34 18.65 0.32
CA VAL A 50 4.28 17.70 -0.04
C VAL A 50 3.66 17.07 1.20
N VAL A 51 4.47 16.70 2.19
CA VAL A 51 4.00 16.18 3.48
C VAL A 51 3.07 17.19 4.14
N LYS A 52 3.54 18.43 4.32
CA LYS A 52 2.76 19.54 4.91
C LYS A 52 1.47 19.81 4.14
N PHE A 53 1.54 19.79 2.80
CA PHE A 53 0.37 19.98 1.95
C PHE A 53 -0.67 18.89 2.20
N LEU A 54 -0.30 17.62 2.16
CA LEU A 54 -1.22 16.49 2.32
C LEU A 54 -1.85 16.47 3.72
N ILE A 55 -1.08 16.67 4.79
CA ILE A 55 -1.58 16.76 6.14
C ILE A 55 -2.56 17.93 6.30
N SER A 56 -2.20 19.11 5.79
CA SER A 56 -3.07 20.30 5.88
C SER A 56 -4.34 20.14 5.07
N SER A 57 -4.27 19.55 3.88
CA SER A 57 -5.44 19.29 3.03
C SER A 57 -6.38 18.30 3.68
N ALA A 58 -5.86 17.17 4.19
CA ALA A 58 -6.66 16.16 4.89
C ALA A 58 -7.35 16.75 6.13
N SER A 59 -6.62 17.48 6.97
CA SER A 59 -7.20 18.10 8.17
C SER A 59 -8.27 19.14 7.83
N ASN A 60 -8.03 19.96 6.82
CA ASN A 60 -8.99 20.96 6.35
C ASN A 60 -10.28 20.31 5.83
N ASP A 61 -10.16 19.22 5.08
CA ASP A 61 -11.31 18.49 4.57
C ASP A 61 -12.15 17.89 5.72
N PHE A 62 -11.50 17.24 6.69
CA PHE A 62 -12.18 16.69 7.87
C PHE A 62 -12.86 17.77 8.74
N LEU A 63 -12.31 18.97 8.79
CA LEU A 63 -12.91 20.08 9.52
C LEU A 63 -14.14 20.66 8.80
N ASN A 64 -14.11 20.72 7.47
CA ASN A 64 -15.10 21.48 6.70
C ASN A 64 -16.10 20.61 5.94
N HIS A 65 -15.72 19.40 5.52
CA HIS A 65 -16.53 18.57 4.63
C HIS A 65 -16.92 17.20 5.20
N GLN A 66 -16.28 16.76 6.29
CA GLN A 66 -16.51 15.45 6.91
C GLN A 66 -16.90 15.56 8.38
N PRO A 67 -17.99 16.29 8.71
CA PRO A 67 -18.50 16.30 10.08
C PRO A 67 -19.24 14.98 10.41
N PRO A 68 -19.20 14.52 11.67
CA PRO A 68 -18.45 15.10 12.76
C PRO A 68 -16.93 14.85 12.63
N THR A 69 -16.14 15.80 13.14
CA THR A 69 -14.66 15.72 13.12
C THR A 69 -14.18 14.39 13.72
N PRO A 70 -13.21 13.72 13.10
CA PRO A 70 -12.63 12.47 13.62
C PRO A 70 -12.12 12.60 15.05
N ILE A 71 -12.24 11.53 15.84
CA ILE A 71 -11.73 11.46 17.20
C ILE A 71 -10.23 11.21 17.23
N ASP A 72 -9.76 10.35 16.31
CA ASP A 72 -8.38 9.89 16.26
C ASP A 72 -7.99 9.42 14.86
N PHE A 73 -6.67 9.23 14.63
CA PHE A 73 -6.09 8.71 13.41
C PHE A 73 -5.09 7.60 13.72
N ARG A 74 -4.95 6.64 12.81
CA ARG A 74 -3.93 5.60 12.86
C ARG A 74 -3.48 5.18 11.47
N ASN A 75 -2.35 4.49 11.39
CA ASN A 75 -1.82 3.92 10.15
C ASN A 75 -1.64 4.97 9.04
N VAL A 76 -1.43 6.24 9.41
CA VAL A 76 -1.22 7.31 8.43
C VAL A 76 0.12 7.14 7.76
N LYS A 77 0.11 7.12 6.43
CA LYS A 77 1.28 6.88 5.56
C LYS A 77 1.21 7.80 4.36
N ILE A 78 2.37 8.19 3.85
CA ILE A 78 2.46 8.97 2.62
C ILE A 78 3.27 8.19 1.59
N GLY A 79 2.77 8.20 0.36
CA GLY A 79 3.38 7.53 -0.76
C GLY A 79 3.08 8.23 -2.07
N TYR A 80 3.29 7.52 -3.16
CA TYR A 80 2.96 8.00 -4.49
C TYR A 80 2.53 6.87 -5.41
N ILE A 81 1.78 7.22 -6.44
CA ILE A 81 1.50 6.38 -7.61
C ILE A 81 2.31 6.95 -8.78
N LYS A 82 2.92 6.07 -9.57
CA LYS A 82 3.56 6.45 -10.83
C LYS A 82 2.58 6.29 -11.98
N SER A 83 2.41 7.34 -12.76
CA SER A 83 1.73 7.27 -14.05
C SER A 83 2.66 6.66 -15.13
N PRO A 84 2.13 6.24 -16.30
CA PRO A 84 2.92 5.65 -17.38
C PRO A 84 4.07 6.56 -17.87
N ASN A 85 3.94 7.86 -17.77
CA ASN A 85 4.97 8.85 -18.08
C ASN A 85 5.97 9.09 -16.93
N SER A 86 5.95 8.25 -15.89
CA SER A 86 6.81 8.31 -14.71
C SER A 86 6.58 9.52 -13.77
N GLU A 87 5.53 10.30 -13.97
CA GLU A 87 5.14 11.33 -13.01
C GLU A 87 4.62 10.72 -11.72
N LYS A 88 4.99 11.32 -10.59
CA LYS A 88 4.57 10.90 -9.26
C LYS A 88 3.36 11.71 -8.81
N THR A 89 2.25 11.03 -8.55
CA THR A 89 1.10 11.60 -7.84
C THR A 89 1.18 11.20 -6.38
N PHE A 90 1.40 12.17 -5.49
CA PHE A 90 1.54 11.93 -4.06
C PHE A 90 0.17 11.80 -3.40
N LEU A 91 0.11 10.93 -2.38
CA LEU A 91 -1.11 10.70 -1.61
C LEU A 91 -0.80 10.34 -0.15
N LEU A 92 -1.76 10.62 0.70
CA LEU A 92 -1.79 10.24 2.11
C LEU A 92 -2.91 9.21 2.28
N CYS A 93 -2.59 8.09 2.93
CA CYS A 93 -3.52 7.03 3.29
C CYS A 93 -3.54 6.86 4.79
N GLY A 94 -4.69 6.51 5.35
CA GLY A 94 -4.79 6.24 6.78
C GLY A 94 -6.18 5.77 7.18
N GLU A 95 -6.37 5.67 8.48
CA GLU A 95 -7.66 5.38 9.09
C GLU A 95 -8.00 6.46 10.11
N PHE A 96 -9.27 6.83 10.17
CA PHE A 96 -9.79 7.74 11.20
C PHE A 96 -10.88 7.06 12.03
N LEU A 97 -10.96 7.42 13.31
CA LEU A 97 -12.01 6.97 14.20
C LEU A 97 -13.22 7.88 14.07
N SER A 98 -14.30 7.36 13.52
CA SER A 98 -15.55 8.09 13.33
C SER A 98 -16.20 8.45 14.69
N GLN A 99 -16.65 9.68 14.84
CA GLN A 99 -17.36 10.13 16.05
C GLN A 99 -18.76 9.53 16.16
N GLU A 100 -19.41 9.24 15.03
CA GLU A 100 -20.80 8.76 14.99
C GLU A 100 -20.93 7.34 15.54
N ASN A 101 -20.17 6.39 14.97
CA ASN A 101 -20.31 4.97 15.24
C ASN A 101 -19.12 4.35 15.97
N LYS A 102 -18.09 5.14 16.29
CA LYS A 102 -16.84 4.66 16.91
C LYS A 102 -16.12 3.58 16.10
N GLU A 103 -16.26 3.62 14.79
CA GLU A 103 -15.60 2.69 13.89
C GLU A 103 -14.41 3.35 13.20
N TRP A 104 -13.38 2.54 12.92
CA TRP A 104 -12.27 2.95 12.09
C TRP A 104 -12.66 2.87 10.61
N LYS A 105 -12.48 3.97 9.90
CA LYS A 105 -12.74 4.09 8.46
C LYS A 105 -11.47 4.50 7.74
N GLU A 106 -11.19 3.85 6.62
CA GLU A 106 -10.07 4.25 5.75
C GLU A 106 -10.36 5.60 5.09
N PHE A 107 -9.30 6.33 4.75
CA PHE A 107 -9.36 7.55 3.95
C PHE A 107 -8.13 7.70 3.08
N THR A 108 -8.28 8.47 2.00
CA THR A 108 -7.20 8.80 1.07
C THR A 108 -7.28 10.28 0.71
N THR A 109 -6.17 11.01 0.83
CA THR A 109 -6.05 12.38 0.30
C THR A 109 -5.00 12.38 -0.79
N ILE A 110 -5.37 12.80 -2.01
CA ILE A 110 -4.51 12.79 -3.20
C ILE A 110 -4.16 14.23 -3.55
N LYS A 111 -2.87 14.48 -3.80
CA LYS A 111 -2.39 15.76 -4.32
C LYS A 111 -2.64 15.82 -5.83
N THR A 112 -3.57 16.67 -6.24
CA THR A 112 -3.85 17.02 -7.65
C THR A 112 -3.35 18.45 -7.94
N SER A 113 -4.00 19.22 -8.80
CA SER A 113 -3.79 20.67 -8.87
C SER A 113 -4.20 21.40 -7.57
N GLY A 114 -5.13 20.84 -6.83
CA GLY A 114 -5.44 21.04 -5.43
C GLY A 114 -5.28 19.72 -4.67
N TYR A 115 -6.39 19.23 -4.07
CA TYR A 115 -6.46 17.90 -3.49
C TYR A 115 -7.84 17.28 -3.71
N GLU A 116 -7.89 15.95 -3.59
CA GLU A 116 -9.12 15.16 -3.55
C GLU A 116 -9.08 14.26 -2.32
N GLN A 117 -10.20 14.17 -1.59
CA GLN A 117 -10.31 13.27 -0.44
C GLN A 117 -11.41 12.24 -0.65
N TYR A 118 -11.11 11.00 -0.32
CA TYR A 118 -12.00 9.86 -0.40
C TYR A 118 -12.14 9.20 0.97
N ILE A 119 -13.35 8.82 1.33
CA ILE A 119 -13.64 8.04 2.53
C ILE A 119 -13.94 6.61 2.14
N GLY A 120 -13.34 5.67 2.85
CA GLY A 120 -13.39 4.25 2.59
C GLY A 120 -12.17 3.74 1.83
N LYS A 121 -12.19 2.45 1.53
CA LYS A 121 -11.11 1.76 0.85
C LYS A 121 -10.99 2.23 -0.59
N THR A 122 -9.79 2.63 -1.00
CA THR A 122 -9.50 3.06 -2.37
C THR A 122 -8.44 2.19 -3.02
N GLN A 123 -8.51 2.06 -4.34
CA GLN A 123 -7.47 1.42 -5.14
C GLN A 123 -6.16 2.20 -5.07
N TYR A 124 -6.23 3.52 -4.93
CA TYR A 124 -5.06 4.38 -4.81
C TYR A 124 -4.12 3.96 -3.68
N CYS A 125 -4.65 3.71 -2.49
CA CYS A 125 -3.83 3.28 -1.35
C CYS A 125 -3.29 1.85 -1.49
N GLN A 126 -3.94 1.00 -2.29
CA GLN A 126 -3.47 -0.36 -2.55
C GLN A 126 -2.32 -0.40 -3.55
N GLU A 127 -2.32 0.48 -4.54
CA GLU A 127 -1.33 0.54 -5.62
C GLU A 127 -0.15 1.47 -5.28
N ALA A 128 -0.31 2.35 -4.29
CA ALA A 128 0.71 3.31 -3.95
C ALA A 128 1.96 2.67 -3.35
N LYS A 129 3.12 3.14 -3.78
CA LYS A 129 4.38 2.88 -3.10
C LYS A 129 4.47 3.79 -1.88
N MET A 130 4.30 3.22 -0.68
CA MET A 130 4.45 3.96 0.58
C MET A 130 5.94 4.21 0.85
N VAL A 131 6.28 5.47 1.16
CA VAL A 131 7.65 5.94 1.38
C VAL A 131 7.85 6.44 2.80
N LEU A 132 6.85 7.14 3.35
CA LEU A 132 6.88 7.67 4.70
C LEU A 132 5.80 6.98 5.54
N THR A 133 6.24 6.27 6.59
CA THR A 133 5.38 5.47 7.47
C THR A 133 5.72 5.77 8.94
N ASP A 134 5.66 7.05 9.31
CA ASP A 134 5.98 7.52 10.66
C ASP A 134 4.68 7.64 11.50
N GLU A 135 4.69 7.13 12.73
CA GLU A 135 3.57 7.26 13.65
C GLU A 135 3.25 8.72 14.00
N ASN A 136 4.24 9.60 13.91
CA ASN A 136 4.06 11.04 14.11
C ASN A 136 3.09 11.66 13.10
N LEU A 137 2.93 11.10 11.91
CA LEU A 137 1.95 11.59 10.92
C LEU A 137 0.52 11.55 11.46
N SER A 138 0.15 10.49 12.19
CA SER A 138 -1.17 10.36 12.82
C SER A 138 -1.36 11.42 13.90
N LEU A 139 -0.33 11.67 14.70
CA LEU A 139 -0.34 12.69 15.76
C LEU A 139 -0.41 14.10 15.16
N GLU A 140 0.35 14.38 14.10
CA GLU A 140 0.35 15.67 13.41
C GLU A 140 -1.02 15.96 12.81
N LEU A 141 -1.65 14.99 12.16
CA LEU A 141 -3.00 15.13 11.60
C LEU A 141 -4.02 15.41 12.70
N LYS A 142 -3.97 14.68 13.81
CA LYS A 142 -4.83 14.89 14.97
C LYS A 142 -4.64 16.30 15.57
N LYS A 143 -3.38 16.72 15.74
CA LYS A 143 -3.05 18.05 16.26
C LYS A 143 -3.64 19.16 15.40
N LYS A 144 -3.54 19.04 14.07
CA LYS A 144 -4.12 20.00 13.13
C LYS A 144 -5.64 20.16 13.25
N LEU A 145 -6.38 19.14 13.69
CA LEU A 145 -7.81 19.26 13.94
C LEU A 145 -8.13 20.05 15.22
N THR A 146 -7.21 20.13 16.16
CA THR A 146 -7.39 20.81 17.45
C THR A 146 -6.82 22.24 17.47
N GLU A 147 -5.95 22.58 16.54
CA GLU A 147 -5.39 23.92 16.35
C GLU A 147 -6.38 24.78 15.54
N LYS A 148 -7.33 25.45 16.23
CA LYS A 148 -8.20 26.48 15.65
C LYS A 148 -7.68 27.87 15.95
#